data_9b833c74fa40605eef88b7f54edc2249
#
_entry.id   9b833c74fa40605eef88b7f54edc2249
#
_cell.length_a   1.000
_cell.length_b   1.000
_cell.length_c   1.000
_cell.angle_alpha   90.00
_cell.angle_beta   90.00
_cell.angle_gamma   90.00
#
_symmetry.space_group_name_H-M   'P 1'
#
loop_
_entity.id
_entity.type
_entity.pdbx_description
1 polymer ?
#
loop_
_entity_poly.entity_id
_entity_poly.type
_entity_poly.pdbx_seq_one_letter_code
_entity_poly.pdbx_strand_id
1 'polypeptide(L)'
;MVSVPARRRQVALAKQRGLSERRACTLLNVARSALHYRSRMAQKDEPAIERMRALSAQYPRYGYRRIQVFMQRAGEKLSADRTYRLWAKAGLQVPRKRPRRRVASTRPRTLTPTMANQVWAYDFVFDACANGQQLKCLTVVDEYTRECLAIDVAGSIRSNRVIEVLSQLISVRGAPQTLRSDNGPEFVSRALLRWALKNDLGMSLIDPGKPWQNGTAESFNGKFRDECLSMEWFRVRQEAKAVIESWREHYNHVRPHSSLSNMTPIEFSKKCISTIKTGAVVQF
;
A
#
# COMPACT_ATOMS: atom_id res chain seq x y z
N MET A 1 -11.29 -41.25 -5.80
CA MET A 1 -10.99 -41.62 -4.39
C MET A 1 -11.88 -40.84 -3.43
N VAL A 2 -12.56 -41.49 -2.50
CA VAL A 2 -13.42 -40.79 -1.52
C VAL A 2 -12.54 -40.14 -0.44
N SER A 3 -12.75 -38.86 -0.15
CA SER A 3 -11.95 -38.09 0.82
C SER A 3 -12.13 -38.62 2.25
N VAL A 4 -11.14 -38.46 3.12
CA VAL A 4 -11.18 -38.88 4.53
C VAL A 4 -12.41 -38.32 5.29
N PRO A 5 -12.77 -37.02 5.13
CA PRO A 5 -14.01 -36.50 5.75
C PRO A 5 -15.28 -37.18 5.24
N ALA A 6 -15.34 -37.54 3.97
CA ALA A 6 -16.50 -38.26 3.42
C ALA A 6 -16.62 -39.68 3.97
N ARG A 7 -15.50 -40.40 4.10
CA ARG A 7 -15.51 -41.75 4.76
C ARG A 7 -15.95 -41.68 6.21
N ARG A 8 -15.53 -40.67 6.98
CA ARG A 8 -16.00 -40.47 8.36
C ARG A 8 -17.51 -40.26 8.45
N ARG A 9 -18.10 -39.51 7.50
CA ARG A 9 -19.57 -39.32 7.41
C ARG A 9 -20.28 -40.65 7.11
N GLN A 10 -19.69 -41.45 6.22
CA GLN A 10 -20.23 -42.81 5.93
C GLN A 10 -20.16 -43.74 7.15
N VAL A 11 -19.09 -43.68 7.97
CA VAL A 11 -19.03 -44.43 9.24
C VAL A 11 -20.13 -43.98 10.19
N ALA A 12 -20.37 -42.69 10.32
CA ALA A 12 -21.45 -42.15 11.15
C ALA A 12 -22.83 -42.66 10.69
N LEU A 13 -23.08 -42.64 9.37
CA LEU A 13 -24.32 -43.18 8.79
C LEU A 13 -24.48 -44.68 9.02
N ALA A 14 -23.41 -45.45 8.87
CA ALA A 14 -23.43 -46.91 9.14
C ALA A 14 -23.73 -47.23 10.61
N LYS A 15 -23.21 -46.40 11.53
CA LYS A 15 -23.56 -46.50 12.97
C LYS A 15 -25.04 -46.21 13.23
N GLN A 16 -25.61 -45.21 12.61
CA GLN A 16 -27.05 -44.90 12.73
C GLN A 16 -27.94 -46.04 12.20
N ARG A 17 -27.41 -46.82 11.25
CA ARG A 17 -28.11 -48.02 10.71
C ARG A 17 -27.85 -49.31 11.52
N GLY A 18 -27.30 -49.22 12.73
CA GLY A 18 -27.14 -50.34 13.66
C GLY A 18 -25.78 -51.07 13.58
N LEU A 19 -24.84 -50.66 12.73
CA LEU A 19 -23.51 -51.25 12.77
C LEU A 19 -22.71 -50.73 13.97
N SER A 20 -21.96 -51.65 14.61
CA SER A 20 -21.01 -51.22 15.63
C SER A 20 -19.89 -50.36 14.97
N GLU A 21 -19.36 -49.43 15.74
CA GLU A 21 -18.27 -48.55 15.25
C GLU A 21 -17.07 -49.32 14.70
N ARG A 22 -16.68 -50.41 15.38
CA ARG A 22 -15.59 -51.29 14.95
C ARG A 22 -15.86 -51.86 13.56
N ARG A 23 -17.07 -52.41 13.36
CA ARG A 23 -17.49 -53.01 12.09
C ARG A 23 -17.60 -51.97 10.96
N ALA A 24 -18.21 -50.83 11.25
CA ALA A 24 -18.30 -49.72 10.29
C ALA A 24 -16.93 -49.19 9.86
N CYS A 25 -16.01 -49.04 10.80
CA CYS A 25 -14.64 -48.62 10.52
C CYS A 25 -13.87 -49.61 9.64
N THR A 26 -14.00 -50.90 9.94
CA THR A 26 -13.38 -51.98 9.15
C THR A 26 -13.96 -52.02 7.73
N LEU A 27 -15.28 -51.98 7.60
CA LEU A 27 -15.98 -52.01 6.31
C LEU A 27 -15.58 -50.85 5.39
N LEU A 28 -15.42 -49.65 5.97
CA LEU A 28 -15.11 -48.42 5.24
C LEU A 28 -13.63 -48.09 5.19
N ASN A 29 -12.78 -48.97 5.68
CA ASN A 29 -11.32 -48.80 5.75
C ASN A 29 -10.93 -47.44 6.39
N VAL A 30 -11.46 -47.17 7.58
CA VAL A 30 -11.18 -45.99 8.41
C VAL A 30 -10.57 -46.43 9.72
N ALA A 31 -9.38 -45.96 10.05
CA ALA A 31 -8.79 -46.20 11.36
C ALA A 31 -9.66 -45.54 12.46
N ARG A 32 -9.95 -46.27 13.56
CA ARG A 32 -10.75 -45.74 14.69
C ARG A 32 -10.13 -44.48 15.29
N SER A 33 -8.79 -44.44 15.40
CA SER A 33 -8.07 -43.25 15.83
C SER A 33 -8.33 -42.04 14.92
N ALA A 34 -8.43 -42.27 13.60
CA ALA A 34 -8.79 -41.24 12.64
C ALA A 34 -10.24 -40.75 12.79
N LEU A 35 -11.17 -41.65 13.21
CA LEU A 35 -12.57 -41.26 13.44
C LEU A 35 -12.71 -40.27 14.60
N HIS A 36 -12.00 -40.52 15.69
CA HIS A 36 -12.02 -39.67 16.89
C HIS A 36 -11.05 -38.51 16.86
N TYR A 37 -10.20 -38.44 15.85
CA TYR A 37 -9.25 -37.32 15.71
C TYR A 37 -9.98 -36.01 15.52
N ARG A 38 -9.78 -35.08 16.45
CA ARG A 38 -10.17 -33.67 16.32
C ARG A 38 -8.92 -32.83 16.07
N SER A 39 -8.92 -32.08 14.98
CA SER A 39 -7.81 -31.19 14.67
C SER A 39 -7.69 -30.09 15.73
N ARG A 40 -6.55 -30.03 16.41
CA ARG A 40 -6.22 -28.90 17.32
C ARG A 40 -5.81 -27.64 16.60
N MET A 41 -5.65 -27.73 15.26
CA MET A 41 -5.20 -26.57 14.45
C MET A 41 -6.23 -25.44 14.46
N ALA A 42 -7.53 -25.73 14.50
CA ALA A 42 -8.56 -24.70 14.54
C ALA A 42 -8.42 -23.81 15.80
N GLN A 43 -8.23 -24.43 16.97
CA GLN A 43 -8.03 -23.69 18.23
C GLN A 43 -6.72 -22.88 18.23
N LYS A 44 -5.65 -23.42 17.63
CA LYS A 44 -4.36 -22.71 17.52
C LYS A 44 -4.38 -21.55 16.52
N ASP A 45 -5.25 -21.62 15.51
CA ASP A 45 -5.35 -20.62 14.46
C ASP A 45 -6.31 -19.48 14.82
N GLU A 46 -7.25 -19.69 15.74
CA GLU A 46 -8.29 -18.71 16.09
C GLU A 46 -7.74 -17.36 16.59
N PRO A 47 -6.76 -17.30 17.52
CA PRO A 47 -6.20 -16.02 17.96
C PRO A 47 -5.57 -15.23 16.81
N ALA A 48 -4.88 -15.92 15.89
CA ALA A 48 -4.29 -15.28 14.72
C ALA A 48 -5.38 -14.76 13.75
N ILE A 49 -6.46 -15.52 13.57
CA ILE A 49 -7.59 -15.09 12.73
C ILE A 49 -8.30 -13.88 13.34
N GLU A 50 -8.55 -13.87 14.65
CA GLU A 50 -9.15 -12.72 15.34
C GLU A 50 -8.32 -11.45 15.16
N ARG A 51 -7.00 -11.57 15.32
CA ARG A 51 -6.09 -10.45 15.10
C ARG A 51 -6.08 -9.98 13.64
N MET A 52 -6.12 -10.92 12.67
CA MET A 52 -6.27 -10.58 11.25
C MET A 52 -7.58 -9.85 10.98
N ARG A 53 -8.70 -10.26 11.61
CA ARG A 53 -10.00 -9.56 11.49
C ARG A 53 -9.92 -8.14 12.03
N ALA A 54 -9.34 -7.94 13.21
CA ALA A 54 -9.15 -6.63 13.80
C ALA A 54 -8.31 -5.70 12.90
N LEU A 55 -7.17 -6.20 12.40
CA LEU A 55 -6.32 -5.45 11.48
C LEU A 55 -7.01 -5.17 10.13
N SER A 56 -7.80 -6.13 9.62
CA SER A 56 -8.57 -5.94 8.39
C SER A 56 -9.68 -4.90 8.55
N ALA A 57 -10.33 -4.84 9.70
CA ALA A 57 -11.31 -3.81 10.02
C ALA A 57 -10.67 -2.41 10.10
N GLN A 58 -9.47 -2.32 10.69
CA GLN A 58 -8.71 -1.07 10.77
C GLN A 58 -8.14 -0.63 9.42
N TYR A 59 -7.74 -1.59 8.56
CA TYR A 59 -7.12 -1.34 7.26
C TYR A 59 -7.83 -2.10 6.13
N PRO A 60 -9.04 -1.71 5.73
CA PRO A 60 -9.89 -2.51 4.82
C PRO A 60 -9.29 -2.69 3.41
N ARG A 61 -8.36 -1.82 3.01
CA ARG A 61 -7.67 -1.88 1.70
C ARG A 61 -6.37 -2.68 1.72
N TYR A 62 -5.99 -3.21 2.89
CA TYR A 62 -4.75 -3.97 3.00
C TYR A 62 -4.99 -5.47 2.78
N GLY A 63 -4.22 -6.05 1.86
CA GLY A 63 -4.20 -7.49 1.65
C GLY A 63 -3.31 -8.20 2.67
N TYR A 64 -3.39 -9.54 2.72
CA TYR A 64 -2.70 -10.41 3.67
C TYR A 64 -1.20 -10.13 3.85
N ARG A 65 -0.48 -9.70 2.78
CA ARG A 65 0.96 -9.42 2.87
C ARG A 65 1.28 -8.24 3.79
N ARG A 66 0.48 -7.16 3.73
CA ARG A 66 0.66 -6.02 4.64
C ARG A 66 0.19 -6.36 6.05
N ILE A 67 -0.93 -7.07 6.17
CA ILE A 67 -1.41 -7.56 7.47
C ILE A 67 -0.38 -8.46 8.13
N GLN A 68 0.30 -9.34 7.37
CA GLN A 68 1.40 -10.15 7.87
C GLN A 68 2.52 -9.30 8.47
N VAL A 69 2.89 -8.19 7.84
CA VAL A 69 3.93 -7.28 8.37
C VAL A 69 3.51 -6.72 9.73
N PHE A 70 2.25 -6.31 9.90
CA PHE A 70 1.75 -5.83 11.19
C PHE A 70 1.77 -6.93 12.25
N MET A 71 1.37 -8.15 11.90
CA MET A 71 1.42 -9.29 12.83
C MET A 71 2.86 -9.61 13.23
N GLN A 72 3.80 -9.60 12.28
CA GLN A 72 5.23 -9.81 12.55
C GLN A 72 5.82 -8.72 13.44
N ARG A 73 5.46 -7.45 13.22
CA ARG A 73 5.86 -6.32 14.09
C ARG A 73 5.29 -6.46 15.50
N ALA A 74 4.14 -7.12 15.64
CA ALA A 74 3.55 -7.45 16.94
C ALA A 74 4.10 -8.73 17.58
N GLY A 75 5.16 -9.35 16.99
CA GLY A 75 5.82 -10.54 17.53
C GLY A 75 5.25 -11.87 17.06
N GLU A 76 4.23 -11.89 16.23
CA GLU A 76 3.65 -13.13 15.72
C GLU A 76 4.44 -13.70 14.54
N LYS A 77 5.07 -14.85 14.73
CA LYS A 77 5.86 -15.52 13.68
C LYS A 77 4.97 -16.39 12.78
N LEU A 78 4.35 -15.78 11.78
CA LEU A 78 3.57 -16.47 10.75
C LEU A 78 4.33 -16.47 9.42
N SER A 79 4.41 -17.65 8.78
CA SER A 79 4.89 -17.74 7.40
C SER A 79 3.88 -17.11 6.42
N ALA A 80 4.34 -16.71 5.24
CA ALA A 80 3.47 -16.12 4.22
C ALA A 80 2.34 -17.07 3.80
N ASP A 81 2.64 -18.35 3.63
CA ASP A 81 1.65 -19.37 3.23
C ASP A 81 0.62 -19.62 4.33
N ARG A 82 1.05 -19.68 5.61
CA ARG A 82 0.12 -19.80 6.73
C ARG A 82 -0.78 -18.58 6.82
N THR A 83 -0.21 -17.39 6.70
CA THR A 83 -0.98 -16.13 6.71
C THR A 83 -2.02 -16.12 5.59
N TYR A 84 -1.62 -16.46 4.35
CA TYR A 84 -2.54 -16.51 3.22
C TYR A 84 -3.68 -17.51 3.43
N ARG A 85 -3.36 -18.71 3.92
CA ARG A 85 -4.35 -19.76 4.20
C ARG A 85 -5.36 -19.34 5.26
N LEU A 86 -4.89 -18.74 6.36
CA LEU A 86 -5.78 -18.24 7.43
C LEU A 86 -6.62 -17.05 6.96
N TRP A 87 -6.01 -16.15 6.19
CA TRP A 87 -6.68 -15.02 5.56
C TRP A 87 -7.83 -15.45 4.65
N ALA A 88 -7.57 -16.46 3.79
CA ALA A 88 -8.57 -17.04 2.92
C ALA A 88 -9.67 -17.77 3.70
N LYS A 89 -9.30 -18.55 4.74
CA LYS A 89 -10.24 -19.24 5.63
C LYS A 89 -11.17 -18.29 6.37
N ALA A 90 -10.66 -17.13 6.75
CA ALA A 90 -11.42 -16.09 7.44
C ALA A 90 -12.30 -15.22 6.50
N GLY A 91 -12.24 -15.43 5.19
CA GLY A 91 -13.01 -14.66 4.20
C GLY A 91 -12.57 -13.20 4.04
N LEU A 92 -11.34 -12.86 4.44
CA LEU A 92 -10.82 -11.50 4.47
C LEU A 92 -10.19 -11.04 3.15
N GLN A 93 -10.43 -11.76 2.06
CA GLN A 93 -9.82 -11.46 0.77
C GLN A 93 -10.33 -10.13 0.21
N VAL A 94 -9.41 -9.22 -0.08
CA VAL A 94 -9.72 -7.98 -0.80
C VAL A 94 -9.95 -8.29 -2.29
N PRO A 95 -10.87 -7.58 -2.97
CA PRO A 95 -11.11 -7.76 -4.40
C PRO A 95 -9.80 -7.59 -5.20
N ARG A 96 -9.51 -8.54 -6.07
CA ARG A 96 -8.34 -8.46 -6.94
C ARG A 96 -8.55 -7.39 -8.00
N LYS A 97 -7.62 -6.41 -8.07
CA LYS A 97 -7.55 -5.54 -9.24
C LYS A 97 -7.22 -6.41 -10.45
N ARG A 98 -7.99 -6.27 -11.54
CA ARG A 98 -7.67 -6.97 -12.80
C ARG A 98 -6.26 -6.58 -13.23
N PRO A 99 -5.35 -7.54 -13.48
CA PRO A 99 -4.01 -7.20 -13.94
C PRO A 99 -4.13 -6.50 -15.31
N ARG A 100 -3.55 -5.31 -15.42
CA ARG A 100 -3.39 -4.68 -16.73
C ARG A 100 -2.40 -5.53 -17.53
N ARG A 101 -2.70 -5.76 -18.83
CA ARG A 101 -1.80 -6.48 -19.73
C ARG A 101 -0.46 -5.74 -19.74
N ARG A 102 0.59 -6.39 -19.26
CA ARG A 102 1.93 -5.83 -19.33
C ARG A 102 2.39 -5.92 -20.77
N VAL A 103 2.53 -4.80 -21.43
CA VAL A 103 3.24 -4.71 -22.70
C VAL A 103 4.73 -4.63 -22.34
N ALA A 104 5.50 -5.64 -22.70
CA ALA A 104 6.95 -5.56 -22.61
C ALA A 104 7.41 -4.35 -23.44
N SER A 105 8.07 -3.40 -22.83
CA SER A 105 8.52 -2.19 -23.50
C SER A 105 10.00 -2.03 -23.26
N THR A 106 10.73 -1.85 -24.36
CA THR A 106 12.13 -1.39 -24.39
C THR A 106 12.28 0.11 -24.08
N ARG A 107 11.26 0.69 -23.44
CA ARG A 107 11.19 2.14 -23.14
C ARG A 107 12.34 2.53 -22.23
N PRO A 108 13.13 3.55 -22.58
CA PRO A 108 14.17 4.04 -21.71
C PRO A 108 13.54 4.51 -20.39
N ARG A 109 14.11 4.04 -19.28
CA ARG A 109 13.70 4.54 -17.96
C ARG A 109 14.24 5.95 -17.81
N THR A 110 13.39 6.86 -17.38
CA THR A 110 13.82 8.15 -16.86
C THR A 110 14.81 7.95 -15.72
N LEU A 111 15.63 8.95 -15.44
CA LEU A 111 16.58 8.97 -14.34
C LEU A 111 15.97 8.34 -13.08
N THR A 112 16.51 7.18 -12.67
CA THR A 112 16.08 6.52 -11.45
C THR A 112 16.87 7.13 -10.30
N PRO A 113 16.23 7.76 -9.30
CA PRO A 113 16.94 8.36 -8.19
C PRO A 113 17.66 7.30 -7.36
N THR A 114 18.86 7.64 -6.90
CA THR A 114 19.73 6.78 -6.08
C THR A 114 19.87 7.26 -4.64
N MET A 115 19.36 8.46 -4.35
CA MET A 115 19.41 9.06 -3.01
C MET A 115 18.17 9.90 -2.71
N ALA A 116 17.92 10.14 -1.43
CA ALA A 116 16.88 11.05 -0.98
C ALA A 116 17.12 12.47 -1.50
N ASN A 117 16.06 13.23 -1.73
CA ASN A 117 16.08 14.58 -2.29
C ASN A 117 16.71 14.71 -3.68
N GLN A 118 16.90 13.61 -4.39
CA GLN A 118 17.38 13.69 -5.77
C GLN A 118 16.26 14.08 -6.73
N VAL A 119 15.10 13.43 -6.61
CA VAL A 119 13.93 13.73 -7.47
C VAL A 119 12.68 13.82 -6.61
N TRP A 120 12.01 14.95 -6.66
CA TRP A 120 10.65 15.10 -6.15
C TRP A 120 9.66 15.04 -7.31
N ALA A 121 8.77 14.06 -7.27
CA ALA A 121 7.65 13.98 -8.21
C ALA A 121 6.43 14.65 -7.61
N TYR A 122 5.75 15.48 -8.40
CA TYR A 122 4.52 16.13 -7.97
C TYR A 122 3.44 16.04 -9.05
N ASP A 123 2.17 16.06 -8.61
CA ASP A 123 1.03 15.87 -9.50
C ASP A 123 -0.25 16.36 -8.83
N PHE A 124 -1.32 16.54 -9.60
CA PHE A 124 -2.63 16.85 -9.09
C PHE A 124 -3.55 15.64 -9.00
N VAL A 125 -4.30 15.58 -7.90
CA VAL A 125 -5.41 14.66 -7.72
C VAL A 125 -6.68 15.48 -7.50
N PHE A 126 -7.74 15.12 -8.21
CA PHE A 126 -9.02 15.81 -8.13
C PHE A 126 -10.07 14.93 -7.47
N ASP A 127 -10.90 15.53 -6.63
CA ASP A 127 -12.06 14.93 -5.98
C ASP A 127 -13.08 16.02 -5.64
N ALA A 128 -14.18 15.68 -4.96
CA ALA A 128 -15.19 16.63 -4.52
C ALA A 128 -15.79 16.24 -3.16
N CYS A 129 -16.18 17.23 -2.39
CA CYS A 129 -16.95 17.03 -1.16
C CYS A 129 -18.44 16.81 -1.47
N ALA A 130 -19.17 16.25 -0.51
CA ALA A 130 -20.63 16.03 -0.60
C ALA A 130 -21.43 17.33 -0.85
N ASN A 131 -20.94 18.46 -0.38
CA ASN A 131 -21.54 19.77 -0.63
C ASN A 131 -21.17 20.40 -2.00
N GLY A 132 -20.54 19.64 -2.89
CA GLY A 132 -20.11 20.09 -4.22
C GLY A 132 -18.82 20.89 -4.26
N GLN A 133 -18.17 21.14 -3.11
CA GLN A 133 -16.87 21.81 -3.10
C GLN A 133 -15.80 20.94 -3.78
N GLN A 134 -15.12 21.51 -4.78
CA GLN A 134 -14.01 20.86 -5.45
C GLN A 134 -12.82 20.65 -4.50
N LEU A 135 -12.21 19.48 -4.60
CA LEU A 135 -10.93 19.16 -3.98
C LEU A 135 -9.87 19.01 -5.06
N LYS A 136 -8.93 19.97 -5.10
CA LYS A 136 -7.71 19.88 -5.89
C LYS A 136 -6.57 19.64 -4.89
N CYS A 137 -5.92 18.49 -5.00
CA CYS A 137 -4.84 18.07 -4.11
C CYS A 137 -3.52 18.09 -4.89
N LEU A 138 -2.56 18.92 -4.46
CA LEU A 138 -1.19 18.86 -4.94
C LEU A 138 -0.43 17.85 -4.10
N THR A 139 0.03 16.76 -4.70
CA THR A 139 0.84 15.73 -4.06
C THR A 139 2.31 15.94 -4.40
N VAL A 140 3.20 15.86 -3.43
CA VAL A 140 4.66 15.92 -3.61
C VAL A 140 5.29 14.71 -2.94
N VAL A 141 6.06 13.92 -3.68
CA VAL A 141 6.64 12.64 -3.22
C VAL A 141 8.13 12.59 -3.58
N ASP A 142 8.96 12.22 -2.63
CA ASP A 142 10.35 11.86 -2.91
C ASP A 142 10.38 10.49 -3.63
N GLU A 143 10.94 10.45 -4.83
CA GLU A 143 10.91 9.23 -5.65
C GLU A 143 11.80 8.12 -5.08
N TYR A 144 12.84 8.43 -4.33
CA TYR A 144 13.73 7.44 -3.74
C TYR A 144 13.15 6.84 -2.46
N THR A 145 12.83 7.70 -1.49
CA THR A 145 12.32 7.27 -0.18
C THR A 145 10.86 6.87 -0.21
N ARG A 146 10.12 7.20 -1.27
CA ARG A 146 8.66 7.06 -1.39
C ARG A 146 7.89 7.88 -0.35
N GLU A 147 8.55 8.79 0.34
CA GLU A 147 7.93 9.65 1.34
C GLU A 147 7.00 10.67 0.68
N CYS A 148 5.78 10.78 1.17
CA CYS A 148 4.87 11.84 0.79
C CYS A 148 5.22 13.12 1.55
N LEU A 149 5.87 14.05 0.87
CA LEU A 149 6.39 15.29 1.47
C LEU A 149 5.27 16.26 1.80
N ALA A 150 4.28 16.37 0.92
CA ALA A 150 3.10 17.20 1.13
C ALA A 150 1.88 16.69 0.35
N ILE A 151 0.69 16.97 0.89
CA ILE A 151 -0.57 16.98 0.14
C ILE A 151 -1.27 18.30 0.47
N ASP A 152 -1.16 19.28 -0.43
CA ASP A 152 -1.89 20.56 -0.27
C ASP A 152 -3.28 20.44 -0.88
N VAL A 153 -4.32 20.80 -0.12
CA VAL A 153 -5.72 20.65 -0.53
C VAL A 153 -6.40 22.00 -0.61
N ALA A 154 -6.91 22.34 -1.79
CA ALA A 154 -7.65 23.57 -2.02
C ALA A 154 -8.78 23.37 -3.06
N GLY A 155 -9.65 24.35 -3.24
CA GLY A 155 -10.63 24.34 -4.34
C GLY A 155 -10.01 24.66 -5.69
N SER A 156 -8.93 25.45 -5.68
CA SER A 156 -8.12 25.80 -6.86
C SER A 156 -6.68 25.96 -6.40
N ILE A 157 -5.76 25.41 -7.16
CA ILE A 157 -4.30 25.57 -6.94
C ILE A 157 -3.72 26.03 -8.26
N ARG A 158 -3.17 27.25 -8.25
CA ARG A 158 -2.46 27.83 -9.37
C ARG A 158 -0.95 27.74 -9.13
N SER A 159 -0.13 28.08 -10.12
CA SER A 159 1.34 27.99 -10.06
C SER A 159 1.97 28.70 -8.85
N ASN A 160 1.42 29.84 -8.41
CA ASN A 160 1.93 30.54 -7.21
C ASN A 160 1.78 29.67 -5.95
N ARG A 161 0.64 28.98 -5.80
CA ARG A 161 0.44 28.08 -4.66
C ARG A 161 1.37 26.87 -4.73
N VAL A 162 1.64 26.34 -5.92
CA VAL A 162 2.65 25.26 -6.12
C VAL A 162 4.03 25.77 -5.65
N ILE A 163 4.42 26.98 -6.04
CA ILE A 163 5.68 27.61 -5.62
C ILE A 163 5.76 27.76 -4.10
N GLU A 164 4.69 28.21 -3.45
CA GLU A 164 4.62 28.34 -1.98
C GLU A 164 4.86 26.99 -1.30
N VAL A 165 4.15 25.94 -1.71
CA VAL A 165 4.29 24.60 -1.14
C VAL A 165 5.69 24.05 -1.33
N LEU A 166 6.24 24.15 -2.54
CA LEU A 166 7.60 23.70 -2.82
C LEU A 166 8.65 24.51 -2.06
N SER A 167 8.49 25.84 -1.94
CA SER A 167 9.39 26.70 -1.16
C SER A 167 9.40 26.32 0.33
N GLN A 168 8.22 26.03 0.91
CA GLN A 168 8.13 25.55 2.29
C GLN A 168 8.83 24.20 2.47
N LEU A 169 8.65 23.28 1.53
CA LEU A 169 9.34 21.99 1.58
C LEU A 169 10.85 22.15 1.51
N ILE A 170 11.34 23.00 0.60
CA ILE A 170 12.76 23.28 0.44
C ILE A 170 13.37 23.90 1.70
N SER A 171 12.66 24.81 2.36
CA SER A 171 13.15 25.44 3.60
C SER A 171 13.35 24.45 4.75
N VAL A 172 12.56 23.35 4.79
CA VAL A 172 12.62 22.35 5.86
C VAL A 172 13.55 21.18 5.52
N ARG A 173 13.59 20.76 4.24
CA ARG A 173 14.25 19.52 3.82
C ARG A 173 15.49 19.74 2.96
N GLY A 174 15.77 20.96 2.54
CA GLY A 174 16.72 21.26 1.49
C GLY A 174 16.13 21.09 0.09
N ALA A 175 16.80 21.66 -0.91
CA ALA A 175 16.36 21.63 -2.29
C ALA A 175 16.58 20.25 -2.94
N PRO A 176 15.62 19.74 -3.74
CA PRO A 176 15.86 18.58 -4.57
C PRO A 176 16.77 18.94 -5.75
N GLN A 177 17.44 17.94 -6.32
CA GLN A 177 18.18 18.18 -7.57
C GLN A 177 17.23 18.40 -8.75
N THR A 178 16.11 17.69 -8.77
CA THR A 178 15.16 17.72 -9.89
C THR A 178 13.71 17.65 -9.39
N LEU A 179 12.88 18.49 -9.99
CA LEU A 179 11.42 18.45 -9.87
C LEU A 179 10.82 17.76 -11.10
N ARG A 180 10.00 16.74 -10.90
CA ARG A 180 9.34 15.99 -11.97
C ARG A 180 7.83 16.13 -11.90
N SER A 181 7.21 16.50 -13.03
CA SER A 181 5.76 16.60 -13.15
C SER A 181 5.29 16.23 -14.56
N ASP A 182 4.00 16.13 -14.75
CA ASP A 182 3.39 16.16 -16.07
C ASP A 182 3.44 17.58 -16.69
N ASN A 183 2.87 17.72 -17.89
CA ASN A 183 2.80 19.00 -18.62
C ASN A 183 1.53 19.79 -18.29
N GLY A 184 0.99 19.67 -17.08
CA GLY A 184 -0.14 20.48 -16.65
C GLY A 184 0.15 22.00 -16.78
N PRO A 185 -0.85 22.82 -17.16
CA PRO A 185 -0.64 24.25 -17.39
C PRO A 185 -0.07 24.99 -16.19
N GLU A 186 -0.36 24.54 -14.98
CA GLU A 186 0.20 25.09 -13.75
C GLU A 186 1.69 24.78 -13.59
N PHE A 187 2.14 23.62 -14.13
CA PHE A 187 3.51 23.13 -14.00
C PHE A 187 4.44 23.65 -15.09
N VAL A 188 3.91 24.03 -16.25
CA VAL A 188 4.66 24.67 -17.34
C VAL A 188 4.57 26.19 -17.30
N SER A 189 4.02 26.76 -16.23
CA SER A 189 3.85 28.22 -16.11
C SER A 189 5.19 28.96 -16.06
N ARG A 190 5.26 30.13 -16.70
CA ARG A 190 6.47 30.96 -16.67
C ARG A 190 6.91 31.29 -15.24
N ALA A 191 5.97 31.45 -14.31
CA ALA A 191 6.27 31.78 -12.92
C ALA A 191 7.03 30.63 -12.24
N LEU A 192 6.55 29.39 -12.38
CA LEU A 192 7.18 28.20 -11.79
C LEU A 192 8.56 27.92 -12.42
N LEU A 193 8.67 28.04 -13.75
CA LEU A 193 9.93 27.82 -14.45
C LEU A 193 11.01 28.86 -14.05
N ARG A 194 10.64 30.15 -13.93
CA ARG A 194 11.56 31.19 -13.43
C ARG A 194 11.96 30.95 -11.98
N TRP A 195 11.01 30.55 -11.14
CA TRP A 195 11.28 30.23 -9.73
C TRP A 195 12.24 29.04 -9.60
N ALA A 196 12.01 27.97 -10.37
CA ALA A 196 12.90 26.82 -10.39
C ALA A 196 14.32 27.19 -10.81
N LEU A 197 14.45 27.98 -11.89
CA LEU A 197 15.75 28.46 -12.38
C LEU A 197 16.47 29.31 -11.33
N LYS A 198 15.76 30.23 -10.63
CA LYS A 198 16.33 31.07 -9.57
C LYS A 198 16.86 30.27 -8.39
N ASN A 199 16.28 29.06 -8.13
CA ASN A 199 16.67 28.18 -7.03
C ASN A 199 17.58 27.03 -7.49
N ASP A 200 18.12 27.08 -8.70
CA ASP A 200 19.01 26.06 -9.29
C ASP A 200 18.39 24.66 -9.29
N LEU A 201 17.08 24.56 -9.55
CA LEU A 201 16.33 23.32 -9.58
C LEU A 201 16.20 22.78 -11.01
N GLY A 202 16.63 21.55 -11.24
CA GLY A 202 16.34 20.85 -12.49
C GLY A 202 14.84 20.63 -12.66
N MET A 203 14.32 20.90 -13.86
CA MET A 203 12.92 20.59 -14.21
C MET A 203 12.89 19.43 -15.20
N SER A 204 12.21 18.36 -14.83
CA SER A 204 12.01 17.16 -15.66
C SER A 204 10.54 17.01 -16.00
N LEU A 205 10.09 17.73 -17.01
CA LEU A 205 8.75 17.54 -17.57
C LEU A 205 8.71 16.22 -18.35
N ILE A 206 7.61 15.48 -18.24
CA ILE A 206 7.44 14.25 -19.01
C ILE A 206 7.23 14.57 -20.50
N ASP A 207 7.74 13.72 -21.37
CA ASP A 207 7.47 13.86 -22.80
C ASP A 207 5.99 13.67 -23.10
N PRO A 208 5.43 14.43 -24.06
CA PRO A 208 4.05 14.24 -24.49
C PRO A 208 3.76 12.78 -24.86
N GLY A 209 2.66 12.22 -24.34
CA GLY A 209 2.26 10.83 -24.57
C GLY A 209 3.09 9.77 -23.83
N LYS A 210 3.96 10.14 -22.89
CA LYS A 210 4.78 9.21 -22.10
C LYS A 210 4.47 9.26 -20.59
N PRO A 211 3.23 8.93 -20.16
CA PRO A 211 2.84 9.02 -18.74
C PRO A 211 3.70 8.14 -17.82
N TRP A 212 4.27 7.05 -18.31
CA TRP A 212 5.15 6.18 -17.53
C TRP A 212 6.40 6.87 -16.95
N GLN A 213 6.77 8.06 -17.46
CA GLN A 213 7.87 8.85 -16.92
C GLN A 213 7.53 9.46 -15.56
N ASN A 214 6.23 9.61 -15.21
CA ASN A 214 5.75 10.04 -13.89
C ASN A 214 5.18 8.87 -13.05
N GLY A 215 5.66 7.65 -13.29
CA GLY A 215 5.10 6.43 -12.68
C GLY A 215 5.13 6.40 -11.14
N THR A 216 6.02 7.16 -10.49
CA THR A 216 6.05 7.27 -9.02
C THR A 216 4.86 8.08 -8.52
N ALA A 217 4.59 9.26 -9.07
CA ALA A 217 3.44 10.08 -8.72
C ALA A 217 2.12 9.35 -9.06
N GLU A 218 2.01 8.74 -10.26
CA GLU A 218 0.84 7.94 -10.62
C GLU A 218 0.58 6.78 -9.64
N SER A 219 1.64 6.04 -9.27
CA SER A 219 1.55 4.94 -8.31
C SER A 219 1.16 5.42 -6.91
N PHE A 220 1.66 6.57 -6.48
CA PHE A 220 1.27 7.21 -5.22
C PHE A 220 -0.19 7.65 -5.27
N ASN A 221 -0.59 8.41 -6.28
CA ASN A 221 -1.94 8.93 -6.47
C ASN A 221 -2.97 7.80 -6.54
N GLY A 222 -2.62 6.67 -7.16
CA GLY A 222 -3.46 5.47 -7.16
C GLY A 222 -3.70 4.89 -5.76
N LYS A 223 -2.72 4.97 -4.86
CA LYS A 223 -2.87 4.55 -3.44
C LYS A 223 -3.66 5.57 -2.64
N PHE A 224 -3.38 6.86 -2.84
CA PHE A 224 -4.09 7.96 -2.21
C PHE A 224 -5.60 7.90 -2.54
N ARG A 225 -5.96 7.68 -3.81
CA ARG A 225 -7.36 7.47 -4.21
C ARG A 225 -7.99 6.23 -3.55
N ASP A 226 -7.30 5.09 -3.58
CA ASP A 226 -7.84 3.81 -3.12
C ASP A 226 -7.93 3.73 -1.58
N GLU A 227 -6.93 4.25 -0.88
CA GLU A 227 -6.75 4.06 0.56
C GLU A 227 -7.23 5.27 1.40
N CYS A 228 -7.51 6.42 0.77
CA CYS A 228 -8.02 7.63 1.42
C CYS A 228 -9.29 8.13 0.74
N LEU A 229 -9.20 8.72 -0.45
CA LEU A 229 -10.32 9.44 -1.06
C LEU A 229 -11.55 8.54 -1.30
N SER A 230 -11.36 7.28 -1.72
CA SER A 230 -12.47 6.33 -1.95
C SER A 230 -13.00 5.67 -0.66
N MET A 231 -12.39 5.94 0.48
CA MET A 231 -12.81 5.37 1.76
C MET A 231 -13.61 6.36 2.60
N GLU A 232 -13.53 7.63 2.26
CA GLU A 232 -14.08 8.72 3.04
C GLU A 232 -15.19 9.45 2.27
N TRP A 233 -16.13 10.02 3.01
CA TRP A 233 -17.19 10.86 2.51
C TRP A 233 -17.04 12.26 3.13
N PHE A 234 -16.27 13.12 2.48
CA PHE A 234 -15.99 14.46 3.00
C PHE A 234 -17.21 15.38 2.91
N ARG A 235 -17.67 15.91 4.02
CA ARG A 235 -18.77 16.88 4.05
C ARG A 235 -18.32 18.25 3.52
N VAL A 236 -17.16 18.71 3.98
CA VAL A 236 -16.57 20.00 3.65
C VAL A 236 -15.05 19.87 3.42
N ARG A 237 -14.47 20.83 2.72
CA ARG A 237 -13.02 20.83 2.43
C ARG A 237 -12.13 20.84 3.66
N GLN A 238 -12.55 21.48 4.74
CA GLN A 238 -11.76 21.54 5.98
C GLN A 238 -11.64 20.15 6.63
N GLU A 239 -12.72 19.38 6.63
CA GLU A 239 -12.69 17.97 7.05
C GLU A 239 -11.77 17.15 6.17
N ALA A 240 -11.88 17.31 4.84
CA ALA A 240 -11.01 16.63 3.88
C ALA A 240 -9.52 16.91 4.14
N LYS A 241 -9.15 18.16 4.43
CA LYS A 241 -7.76 18.52 4.78
C LYS A 241 -7.24 17.75 5.98
N ALA A 242 -8.02 17.68 7.06
CA ALA A 242 -7.63 16.99 8.30
C ALA A 242 -7.46 15.48 8.08
N VAL A 243 -8.41 14.86 7.39
CA VAL A 243 -8.37 13.41 7.10
C VAL A 243 -7.23 13.06 6.14
N ILE A 244 -7.04 13.85 5.09
CA ILE A 244 -5.95 13.66 4.11
C ILE A 244 -4.58 13.81 4.79
N GLU A 245 -4.42 14.78 5.69
CA GLU A 245 -3.16 14.93 6.44
C GLU A 245 -2.91 13.75 7.38
N SER A 246 -3.93 13.29 8.09
CA SER A 246 -3.84 12.08 8.92
C SER A 246 -3.45 10.85 8.08
N TRP A 247 -4.03 10.71 6.88
CA TRP A 247 -3.65 9.66 5.94
C TRP A 247 -2.19 9.80 5.46
N ARG A 248 -1.71 11.01 5.18
CA ARG A 248 -0.31 11.27 4.79
C ARG A 248 0.65 10.82 5.89
N GLU A 249 0.35 11.18 7.14
CA GLU A 249 1.12 10.74 8.30
C GLU A 249 1.11 9.21 8.43
N HIS A 250 -0.07 8.57 8.31
CA HIS A 250 -0.18 7.12 8.30
C HIS A 250 0.63 6.48 7.15
N TYR A 251 0.56 7.05 5.94
CA TYR A 251 1.31 6.57 4.78
C TYR A 251 2.82 6.60 5.03
N ASN A 252 3.33 7.66 5.64
CA ASN A 252 4.75 7.85 5.88
C ASN A 252 5.28 7.03 7.08
N HIS A 253 4.50 6.92 8.15
CA HIS A 253 4.97 6.38 9.43
C HIS A 253 4.51 4.95 9.73
N VAL A 254 3.41 4.50 9.16
CA VAL A 254 2.77 3.23 9.53
C VAL A 254 2.69 2.24 8.37
N ARG A 255 2.40 2.72 7.17
CA ARG A 255 2.12 1.90 6.01
C ARG A 255 3.35 1.14 5.51
N PRO A 256 3.34 -0.23 5.45
CA PRO A 256 4.45 -1.00 4.89
C PRO A 256 4.50 -0.86 3.36
N HIS A 257 5.71 -0.68 2.81
CA HIS A 257 5.97 -0.57 1.39
C HIS A 257 6.80 -1.74 0.87
N SER A 258 6.24 -2.53 -0.04
CA SER A 258 6.94 -3.69 -0.61
C SER A 258 8.20 -3.30 -1.38
N SER A 259 8.22 -2.13 -2.02
CA SER A 259 9.41 -1.59 -2.70
C SER A 259 10.51 -1.11 -1.74
N LEU A 260 10.22 -1.00 -0.46
CA LEU A 260 11.15 -0.61 0.60
C LEU A 260 11.39 -1.76 1.60
N SER A 261 11.33 -3.01 1.13
CA SER A 261 11.46 -4.20 1.98
C SER A 261 10.48 -4.22 3.17
N ASN A 262 9.26 -3.76 2.94
CA ASN A 262 8.18 -3.60 3.93
C ASN A 262 8.47 -2.58 5.05
N MET A 263 9.49 -1.75 4.93
CA MET A 263 9.66 -0.57 5.77
C MET A 263 8.64 0.51 5.40
N THR A 264 8.38 1.42 6.33
CA THR A 264 7.69 2.67 6.03
C THR A 264 8.63 3.65 5.33
N PRO A 265 8.15 4.66 4.60
CA PRO A 265 8.99 5.69 4.00
C PRO A 265 9.95 6.35 4.99
N ILE A 266 9.49 6.68 6.19
CA ILE A 266 10.31 7.30 7.24
C ILE A 266 11.36 6.33 7.82
N GLU A 267 11.00 5.06 8.05
CA GLU A 267 11.99 4.05 8.47
C GLU A 267 13.09 3.91 7.42
N PHE A 268 12.72 3.88 6.15
CA PHE A 268 13.67 3.79 5.05
C PHE A 268 14.55 5.04 4.93
N SER A 269 13.96 6.24 5.01
CA SER A 269 14.69 7.52 4.98
C SER A 269 15.73 7.61 6.11
N LYS A 270 15.34 7.26 7.34
CA LYS A 270 16.25 7.22 8.49
C LYS A 270 17.40 6.24 8.28
N LYS A 271 17.12 5.05 7.72
CA LYS A 271 18.14 4.06 7.39
C LYS A 271 19.15 4.60 6.36
N CYS A 272 18.70 5.31 5.32
CA CYS A 272 19.56 5.93 4.33
C CYS A 272 20.50 6.96 4.96
N ILE A 273 20.00 7.80 5.86
CA ILE A 273 20.80 8.81 6.56
C ILE A 273 21.88 8.15 7.47
N SER A 274 21.52 7.09 8.19
CA SER A 274 22.49 6.36 9.02
C SER A 274 23.58 5.71 8.19
N THR A 275 23.24 5.15 7.04
CA THR A 275 24.20 4.49 6.12
C THR A 275 25.20 5.49 5.53
N ILE A 276 24.75 6.70 5.18
CA ILE A 276 25.66 7.77 4.70
C ILE A 276 26.68 8.16 5.79
N LYS A 277 26.24 8.23 7.05
CA LYS A 277 27.12 8.55 8.18
C LYS A 277 28.15 7.45 8.48
N THR A 278 27.86 6.20 8.15
CA THR A 278 28.75 5.04 8.38
C THR A 278 29.60 4.65 7.17
N GLY A 279 29.48 5.35 6.03
CA GLY A 279 30.25 5.08 4.81
C GLY A 279 29.90 3.76 4.09
N ALA A 280 28.85 3.06 4.50
CA ALA A 280 28.43 1.80 3.88
C ALA A 280 27.51 2.04 2.68
N VAL A 281 27.79 1.39 1.56
CA VAL A 281 26.94 1.44 0.36
C VAL A 281 25.70 0.56 0.58
N VAL A 282 24.50 1.13 0.41
CA VAL A 282 23.25 0.36 0.42
C VAL A 282 23.16 -0.39 -0.91
N GLN A 283 23.44 -1.69 -0.90
CA GLN A 283 23.09 -2.57 -2.03
C GLN A 283 21.66 -3.08 -1.85
N PHE A 284 20.87 -3.03 -2.94
CA PHE A 284 19.48 -3.52 -3.03
C PHE A 284 19.40 -4.78 -3.88
#